data_0409aa5a20aea20dec1df2a7fa958962
#
_entry.id   0409aa5a20aea20dec1df2a7fa958962
#
_cell.length_a   1.000
_cell.length_b   1.000
_cell.length_c   1.000
_cell.angle_alpha   90.00
_cell.angle_beta   90.00
_cell.angle_gamma   90.00
#
_symmetry.space_group_name_H-M   'P 1'
#
loop_
_entity.id
_entity.type
_entity.pdbx_description
1 polymer ?
#
loop_
_entity_poly.entity_id
_entity_poly.type
_entity_poly.pdbx_seq_one_letter_code
_entity_poly.pdbx_strand_id
1 'polypeptide(L)'
;LKNSSNKRSHGSKPSRSKRHDGAREQRSFDRPRGERNDRPPRQKLERPDYQEVDVMEEGIDFLYGRNPVMEALRSGRDMNKVFIMEGQQKGPLAQIIGMANEASVQISFVPKTKLEKMAGSEHHQGVVAAVAAYEYKSVEDMFALAESKGETPLFILLDELEDPHNLGSILRTADAVGAHGIIIPKRRSVGLTQTVAKASTGAIEYIPVARVTNLTRTLEELKEKGLWVVGTDASESQDYRRLDGNMPLVVVIGSEGKGMSRLVRESCDFLVHMPMVGHVTSLNASVAAALLLYEVYRSRNPLS
;
A
#
# COMPACT_ATOMS: atom_id res chain seq x y z
N LEU A 1 54.34 4.16 -29.94
CA LEU A 1 55.29 3.01 -29.70
C LEU A 1 54.45 1.81 -29.23
N LYS A 2 54.40 0.85 -30.21
CA LYS A 2 54.45 -0.63 -30.14
C LYS A 2 53.42 -1.31 -29.22
N ASN A 3 52.39 -1.95 -29.82
CA ASN A 3 52.36 -3.34 -30.41
C ASN A 3 52.62 -4.45 -29.39
N SER A 4 51.60 -5.32 -29.24
CA SER A 4 51.50 -6.69 -29.77
C SER A 4 50.39 -7.43 -29.04
N SER A 5 49.35 -7.89 -29.70
CA SER A 5 49.12 -9.15 -30.46
C SER A 5 49.51 -10.40 -29.68
N ASN A 6 48.52 -11.25 -29.47
CA ASN A 6 48.49 -12.70 -29.81
C ASN A 6 47.61 -13.46 -28.80
N LYS A 7 46.91 -14.48 -29.05
CA LYS A 7 46.64 -15.42 -30.10
C LYS A 7 45.52 -16.37 -29.62
N ARG A 8 44.75 -16.79 -30.54
CA ARG A 8 43.75 -17.90 -30.46
C ARG A 8 44.42 -19.22 -30.08
N SER A 9 43.71 -20.10 -29.36
CA SER A 9 43.86 -21.53 -29.60
C SER A 9 42.50 -22.26 -29.44
N HIS A 10 42.22 -23.03 -30.50
CA HIS A 10 41.19 -24.02 -30.66
C HIS A 10 41.52 -25.31 -29.90
N GLY A 11 40.51 -26.10 -29.58
CA GLY A 11 40.66 -27.52 -29.17
C GLY A 11 39.36 -28.00 -28.59
N SER A 12 38.55 -28.64 -29.32
CA SER A 12 38.37 -29.96 -29.91
C SER A 12 37.58 -30.89 -28.96
N LYS A 13 36.44 -31.37 -29.50
CA LYS A 13 35.65 -32.51 -29.00
C LYS A 13 36.40 -33.85 -29.22
N PRO A 14 36.07 -34.88 -28.48
CA PRO A 14 35.90 -36.21 -29.03
C PRO A 14 34.57 -36.86 -28.54
N SER A 15 33.77 -37.35 -29.43
CA SER A 15 33.63 -38.65 -30.06
C SER A 15 33.08 -39.76 -29.17
N ARG A 16 31.94 -40.22 -29.65
CA ARG A 16 31.19 -41.48 -29.49
C ARG A 16 32.06 -42.75 -29.29
N SER A 17 31.65 -43.63 -28.38
CA SER A 17 31.82 -45.08 -28.55
C SER A 17 30.72 -45.86 -27.80
N LYS A 18 29.97 -46.56 -28.58
CA LYS A 18 29.69 -47.99 -28.73
C LYS A 18 28.94 -48.70 -27.57
N ARG A 19 27.82 -49.24 -28.08
CA ARG A 19 26.92 -50.27 -27.50
C ARG A 19 27.71 -51.55 -27.16
N HIS A 20 27.30 -52.13 -26.03
CA HIS A 20 27.45 -53.60 -25.85
C HIS A 20 26.12 -54.18 -25.40
N ASP A 21 25.60 -55.07 -26.23
CA ASP A 21 24.54 -56.03 -25.95
C ASP A 21 25.09 -57.07 -24.97
N GLY A 22 24.31 -57.44 -23.96
CA GLY A 22 24.62 -58.53 -23.03
C GLY A 22 23.33 -59.16 -22.51
N ALA A 23 23.17 -60.35 -22.91
CA ALA A 23 22.09 -61.30 -22.82
C ALA A 23 21.31 -61.41 -21.49
N ARG A 24 20.04 -61.69 -21.71
CA ARG A 24 18.97 -62.12 -20.80
C ARG A 24 19.32 -63.45 -20.13
N GLU A 25 19.29 -63.50 -18.80
CA GLU A 25 18.99 -64.70 -18.04
C GLU A 25 17.73 -64.50 -17.21
N GLN A 26 16.69 -65.25 -17.56
CA GLN A 26 15.47 -65.40 -16.76
C GLN A 26 15.76 -66.38 -15.60
N ARG A 27 15.66 -65.90 -14.38
CA ARG A 27 15.49 -66.75 -13.21
C ARG A 27 14.12 -66.48 -12.59
N SER A 28 13.25 -67.46 -12.79
CA SER A 28 11.97 -67.59 -12.08
C SER A 28 12.24 -67.86 -10.60
N PHE A 29 11.78 -67.00 -9.71
CA PHE A 29 11.65 -67.28 -8.29
C PHE A 29 10.17 -67.32 -7.93
N ASP A 30 9.68 -68.57 -7.79
CA ASP A 30 8.43 -68.85 -7.11
C ASP A 30 8.52 -68.36 -5.65
N ARG A 31 7.62 -67.49 -5.25
CA ARG A 31 7.36 -67.16 -3.83
C ARG A 31 5.94 -67.61 -3.46
N PRO A 32 5.79 -68.24 -2.30
CA PRO A 32 4.49 -68.75 -1.87
C PRO A 32 3.53 -67.64 -1.52
N ARG A 33 2.26 -67.84 -1.84
CA ARG A 33 1.13 -66.97 -1.45
C ARG A 33 1.02 -66.95 0.06
N GLY A 34 1.46 -65.83 0.66
CA GLY A 34 1.18 -65.47 2.05
C GLY A 34 -0.15 -64.77 2.19
N GLU A 35 -0.80 -65.07 3.27
CA GLU A 35 -2.13 -64.76 3.74
C GLU A 35 -2.60 -63.28 3.49
N ARG A 36 -3.87 -63.17 3.09
CA ARG A 36 -4.58 -61.89 3.02
C ARG A 36 -4.75 -61.33 4.44
N ASN A 37 -4.01 -60.26 4.75
CA ASN A 37 -4.29 -59.45 5.91
C ASN A 37 -5.56 -58.64 5.64
N ASP A 38 -6.64 -59.02 6.27
CA ASP A 38 -7.87 -58.23 6.41
C ASP A 38 -7.59 -57.00 7.29
N ARG A 39 -7.19 -55.90 6.65
CA ARG A 39 -7.22 -54.62 7.33
C ARG A 39 -8.64 -54.05 7.22
N PRO A 40 -9.24 -53.62 8.34
CA PRO A 40 -10.56 -52.96 8.28
C PRO A 40 -10.49 -51.72 7.43
N PRO A 41 -11.57 -51.35 6.72
CA PRO A 41 -11.61 -50.19 5.87
C PRO A 41 -11.33 -48.92 6.70
N ARG A 42 -10.30 -48.16 6.30
CA ARG A 42 -10.07 -46.81 6.85
C ARG A 42 -11.36 -46.01 6.73
N GLN A 43 -11.96 -45.66 7.86
CA GLN A 43 -13.01 -44.66 7.92
C GLN A 43 -12.46 -43.39 7.23
N LYS A 44 -13.10 -43.00 6.11
CA LYS A 44 -12.93 -41.67 5.55
C LYS A 44 -13.41 -40.71 6.60
N LEU A 45 -12.47 -40.02 7.27
CA LEU A 45 -12.79 -38.80 7.99
C LEU A 45 -13.46 -37.86 6.95
N GLU A 46 -14.74 -37.65 7.12
CA GLU A 46 -15.49 -36.63 6.39
C GLU A 46 -14.76 -35.31 6.64
N ARG A 47 -14.23 -34.73 5.56
CA ARG A 47 -13.69 -33.37 5.61
C ARG A 47 -14.89 -32.49 5.96
N PRO A 48 -14.77 -31.60 6.96
CA PRO A 48 -15.85 -30.64 7.22
C PRO A 48 -16.15 -29.90 5.92
N ASP A 49 -17.42 -29.86 5.60
CA ASP A 49 -17.96 -29.16 4.44
C ASP A 49 -17.63 -27.67 4.59
N TYR A 50 -16.53 -27.23 3.98
CA TYR A 50 -16.22 -25.83 3.88
C TYR A 50 -17.22 -25.27 2.88
N GLN A 51 -18.32 -24.71 3.38
CA GLN A 51 -19.19 -23.88 2.57
C GLN A 51 -18.26 -22.89 1.85
N GLU A 52 -18.18 -23.03 0.54
CA GLU A 52 -17.62 -22.01 -0.33
C GLU A 52 -18.49 -20.76 -0.11
N VAL A 53 -18.01 -19.89 0.79
CA VAL A 53 -18.56 -18.55 0.85
C VAL A 53 -18.16 -17.93 -0.48
N ASP A 54 -19.12 -17.77 -1.35
CA ASP A 54 -19.00 -17.02 -2.60
C ASP A 54 -18.66 -15.58 -2.21
N VAL A 55 -17.34 -15.26 -2.24
CA VAL A 55 -16.78 -14.04 -1.66
C VAL A 55 -16.79 -12.89 -2.67
N MET A 56 -17.79 -12.87 -3.54
CA MET A 56 -18.03 -11.75 -4.46
C MET A 56 -19.38 -11.09 -4.18
N GLU A 57 -19.62 -10.67 -2.94
CA GLU A 57 -20.62 -9.65 -2.69
C GLU A 57 -20.07 -8.29 -3.13
N GLU A 58 -20.80 -7.60 -4.00
CA GLU A 58 -20.48 -6.24 -4.42
C GLU A 58 -20.36 -5.34 -3.17
N GLY A 59 -19.17 -4.70 -3.00
CA GLY A 59 -18.93 -3.78 -1.88
C GLY A 59 -18.05 -4.31 -0.76
N ILE A 60 -17.51 -5.53 -0.85
CA ILE A 60 -16.56 -6.07 0.14
C ILE A 60 -15.14 -5.97 -0.40
N ASP A 61 -14.28 -5.27 0.32
CA ASP A 61 -12.84 -5.23 0.08
C ASP A 61 -12.10 -6.18 1.02
N PHE A 62 -10.98 -6.72 0.56
CA PHE A 62 -10.09 -7.52 1.40
C PHE A 62 -8.88 -6.71 1.84
N LEU A 63 -8.78 -6.45 3.13
CA LEU A 63 -7.61 -5.84 3.75
C LEU A 63 -6.67 -6.94 4.25
N TYR A 64 -5.36 -6.87 3.95
CA TYR A 64 -4.41 -7.89 4.36
C TYR A 64 -3.12 -7.31 4.96
N GLY A 65 -2.49 -8.09 5.83
CA GLY A 65 -1.32 -7.70 6.60
C GLY A 65 -1.66 -7.25 8.02
N ARG A 66 -0.72 -7.45 8.95
CA ARG A 66 -0.96 -7.27 10.38
C ARG A 66 -1.29 -5.82 10.75
N ASN A 67 -0.46 -4.88 10.31
CA ASN A 67 -0.65 -3.47 10.66
C ASN A 67 -1.93 -2.87 10.08
N PRO A 68 -2.26 -3.03 8.77
CA PRO A 68 -3.51 -2.54 8.23
C PRO A 68 -4.74 -3.09 8.96
N VAL A 69 -4.75 -4.41 9.26
CA VAL A 69 -5.89 -5.02 9.97
C VAL A 69 -5.98 -4.54 11.41
N MET A 70 -4.86 -4.36 12.13
CA MET A 70 -4.87 -3.80 13.48
C MET A 70 -5.38 -2.35 13.50
N GLU A 71 -4.93 -1.51 12.57
CA GLU A 71 -5.37 -0.12 12.51
C GLU A 71 -6.85 -0.02 12.13
N ALA A 72 -7.32 -0.84 11.20
CA ALA A 72 -8.74 -0.89 10.85
C ALA A 72 -9.62 -1.34 12.04
N LEU A 73 -9.15 -2.27 12.88
CA LEU A 73 -9.83 -2.64 14.12
C LEU A 73 -9.82 -1.49 15.15
N ARG A 74 -8.70 -0.76 15.28
CA ARG A 74 -8.57 0.39 16.19
C ARG A 74 -9.44 1.57 15.79
N SER A 75 -9.53 1.84 14.49
CA SER A 75 -10.35 2.93 13.95
C SER A 75 -11.85 2.65 14.01
N GLY A 76 -12.25 1.42 14.36
CA GLY A 76 -13.65 1.02 14.37
C GLY A 76 -14.26 0.85 12.98
N ARG A 77 -13.43 0.60 11.96
CA ARG A 77 -13.91 0.33 10.60
C ARG A 77 -14.81 -0.89 10.57
N ASP A 78 -15.92 -0.79 9.87
CA ASP A 78 -16.85 -1.92 9.70
C ASP A 78 -16.16 -3.10 9.03
N MET A 79 -16.12 -4.22 9.76
CA MET A 79 -15.54 -5.48 9.32
C MET A 79 -16.55 -6.60 9.37
N ASN A 80 -16.74 -7.28 8.25
CA ASN A 80 -17.61 -8.44 8.21
C ASN A 80 -16.96 -9.67 8.86
N LYS A 81 -15.64 -9.87 8.63
CA LYS A 81 -14.95 -11.07 9.08
C LYS A 81 -13.42 -10.92 9.02
N VAL A 82 -12.73 -11.51 10.00
CA VAL A 82 -11.27 -11.65 10.00
C VAL A 82 -10.90 -13.11 9.77
N PHE A 83 -10.01 -13.35 8.79
CA PHE A 83 -9.48 -14.67 8.45
C PHE A 83 -8.04 -14.77 8.95
N ILE A 84 -7.77 -15.75 9.78
CA ILE A 84 -6.46 -16.00 10.39
C ILE A 84 -5.91 -17.33 9.86
N MET A 85 -4.60 -17.38 9.61
CA MET A 85 -3.92 -18.60 9.19
C MET A 85 -3.94 -19.65 10.28
N GLU A 86 -4.36 -20.88 9.93
CA GLU A 86 -4.34 -22.02 10.85
C GLU A 86 -2.92 -22.27 11.41
N GLY A 87 -2.84 -22.66 12.68
CA GLY A 87 -1.59 -22.96 13.36
C GLY A 87 -0.74 -21.75 13.78
N GLN A 88 -1.15 -20.53 13.47
CA GLN A 88 -0.42 -19.31 13.84
C GLN A 88 -1.26 -18.38 14.74
N GLN A 89 -1.49 -18.80 15.99
CA GLN A 89 -2.30 -18.02 16.95
C GLN A 89 -1.44 -17.31 18.00
N LYS A 90 -0.14 -17.09 17.73
CA LYS A 90 0.81 -16.51 18.71
C LYS A 90 1.32 -15.14 18.24
N GLY A 91 1.81 -14.36 19.18
CA GLY A 91 2.41 -13.03 18.91
C GLY A 91 1.41 -12.03 18.35
N PRO A 92 1.75 -11.25 17.30
CA PRO A 92 0.88 -10.20 16.75
C PRO A 92 -0.49 -10.69 16.26
N LEU A 93 -0.62 -11.96 15.83
CA LEU A 93 -1.92 -12.52 15.44
C LEU A 93 -2.83 -12.77 16.64
N ALA A 94 -2.27 -13.12 17.81
CA ALA A 94 -3.05 -13.21 19.05
C ALA A 94 -3.64 -11.85 19.45
N GLN A 95 -2.90 -10.76 19.24
CA GLN A 95 -3.40 -9.40 19.47
C GLN A 95 -4.58 -9.07 18.54
N ILE A 96 -4.46 -9.37 17.24
CA ILE A 96 -5.55 -9.18 16.27
C ILE A 96 -6.79 -9.99 16.65
N ILE A 97 -6.61 -11.24 17.09
CA ILE A 97 -7.70 -12.09 17.57
C ILE A 97 -8.40 -11.44 18.78
N GLY A 98 -7.63 -10.92 19.76
CA GLY A 98 -8.16 -10.21 20.90
C GLY A 98 -9.00 -8.99 20.49
N MET A 99 -8.45 -8.12 19.67
CA MET A 99 -9.12 -6.92 19.17
C MET A 99 -10.39 -7.23 18.35
N ALA A 100 -10.35 -8.26 17.49
CA ALA A 100 -11.51 -8.70 16.72
C ALA A 100 -12.64 -9.23 17.63
N ASN A 101 -12.29 -9.96 18.70
CA ASN A 101 -13.26 -10.41 19.70
C ASN A 101 -13.88 -9.25 20.47
N GLU A 102 -13.07 -8.27 20.90
CA GLU A 102 -13.53 -7.04 21.57
C GLU A 102 -14.49 -6.24 20.67
N ALA A 103 -14.18 -6.17 19.37
CA ALA A 103 -15.02 -5.51 18.36
C ALA A 103 -16.22 -6.38 17.90
N SER A 104 -16.42 -7.58 18.45
CA SER A 104 -17.45 -8.54 18.04
C SER A 104 -17.38 -8.93 16.55
N VAL A 105 -16.19 -8.89 15.94
CA VAL A 105 -15.96 -9.28 14.55
C VAL A 105 -15.77 -10.80 14.46
N GLN A 106 -16.45 -11.43 13.53
CA GLN A 106 -16.37 -12.87 13.32
C GLN A 106 -14.95 -13.29 12.87
N ILE A 107 -14.36 -14.32 13.52
CA ILE A 107 -13.06 -14.88 13.17
C ILE A 107 -13.22 -16.25 12.52
N SER A 108 -12.44 -16.49 11.45
CA SER A 108 -12.31 -17.81 10.84
C SER A 108 -10.85 -18.19 10.69
N PHE A 109 -10.53 -19.42 11.07
CA PHE A 109 -9.21 -19.99 10.82
C PHE A 109 -9.22 -20.72 9.49
N VAL A 110 -8.27 -20.41 8.61
CA VAL A 110 -8.24 -20.92 7.24
C VAL A 110 -6.81 -21.31 6.82
N PRO A 111 -6.66 -22.25 5.86
CA PRO A 111 -5.36 -22.59 5.28
C PRO A 111 -4.70 -21.39 4.60
N LYS A 112 -3.35 -21.40 4.55
CA LYS A 112 -2.53 -20.37 3.89
C LYS A 112 -2.99 -20.09 2.45
N THR A 113 -3.28 -21.14 1.68
CA THR A 113 -3.73 -21.04 0.27
C THR A 113 -5.02 -20.25 0.10
N LYS A 114 -5.94 -20.33 1.08
CA LYS A 114 -7.17 -19.52 1.05
C LYS A 114 -6.87 -18.04 1.30
N LEU A 115 -5.97 -17.73 2.23
CA LEU A 115 -5.53 -16.35 2.47
C LEU A 115 -4.83 -15.74 1.26
N GLU A 116 -3.95 -16.50 0.60
CA GLU A 116 -3.28 -16.10 -0.65
C GLU A 116 -4.28 -15.77 -1.76
N LYS A 117 -5.30 -16.62 -1.93
CA LYS A 117 -6.37 -16.40 -2.92
C LYS A 117 -7.18 -15.13 -2.62
N MET A 118 -7.52 -14.87 -1.36
CA MET A 118 -8.28 -13.69 -0.93
C MET A 118 -7.46 -12.41 -1.02
N ALA A 119 -6.19 -12.45 -0.62
CA ALA A 119 -5.29 -11.30 -0.64
C ALA A 119 -4.75 -10.98 -2.04
N GLY A 120 -4.83 -11.92 -2.99
CA GLY A 120 -4.14 -11.83 -4.28
C GLY A 120 -2.61 -11.70 -4.13
N SER A 121 -2.04 -12.09 -2.96
CA SER A 121 -0.64 -11.89 -2.60
C SER A 121 -0.20 -12.86 -1.52
N GLU A 122 1.05 -13.32 -1.57
CA GLU A 122 1.66 -14.12 -0.50
C GLU A 122 2.02 -13.30 0.75
N HIS A 123 2.02 -11.98 0.65
CA HIS A 123 2.45 -11.05 1.71
C HIS A 123 1.36 -10.72 2.74
N HIS A 124 0.36 -11.59 2.91
CA HIS A 124 -0.75 -11.38 3.85
C HIS A 124 -0.38 -11.51 5.32
N GLN A 125 0.84 -11.96 5.67
CA GLN A 125 1.34 -12.09 7.04
C GLN A 125 0.46 -12.91 8.00
N GLY A 126 -0.34 -13.84 7.45
CA GLY A 126 -1.22 -14.73 8.20
C GLY A 126 -2.60 -14.16 8.55
N VAL A 127 -2.97 -13.00 8.02
CA VAL A 127 -4.28 -12.37 8.27
C VAL A 127 -4.83 -11.66 7.03
N VAL A 128 -6.15 -11.80 6.84
CA VAL A 128 -6.97 -11.06 5.87
C VAL A 128 -8.27 -10.69 6.56
N ALA A 129 -8.79 -9.50 6.33
CA ALA A 129 -10.08 -9.05 6.81
C ALA A 129 -10.99 -8.69 5.64
N ALA A 130 -12.26 -9.11 5.68
CA ALA A 130 -13.31 -8.63 4.81
C ALA A 130 -13.89 -7.35 5.42
N VAL A 131 -13.74 -6.23 4.72
CA VAL A 131 -14.07 -4.90 5.22
C VAL A 131 -14.98 -4.17 4.25
N ALA A 132 -15.74 -3.19 4.73
CA ALA A 132 -16.43 -2.25 3.86
C ALA A 132 -15.43 -1.48 3.00
N ALA A 133 -15.81 -1.12 1.77
CA ALA A 133 -14.99 -0.27 0.91
C ALA A 133 -14.65 1.05 1.61
N TYR A 134 -13.50 1.64 1.27
CA TYR A 134 -13.12 2.94 1.82
C TYR A 134 -14.08 4.02 1.36
N GLU A 135 -14.63 4.75 2.33
CA GLU A 135 -15.47 5.90 2.03
C GLU A 135 -14.64 7.15 1.79
N TYR A 136 -14.91 7.82 0.66
CA TYR A 136 -14.39 9.16 0.45
C TYR A 136 -15.19 10.16 1.29
N LYS A 137 -14.48 11.05 1.95
CA LYS A 137 -15.04 12.12 2.74
C LYS A 137 -15.21 13.38 1.89
N SER A 138 -15.91 14.37 2.40
CA SER A 138 -16.03 15.69 1.78
C SER A 138 -14.89 16.61 2.22
N VAL A 139 -14.73 17.73 1.54
CA VAL A 139 -13.80 18.80 1.96
C VAL A 139 -14.30 19.44 3.27
N GLU A 140 -15.60 19.49 3.47
CA GLU A 140 -16.24 19.96 4.71
C GLU A 140 -15.87 19.10 5.92
N ASP A 141 -15.80 17.79 5.75
CA ASP A 141 -15.36 16.87 6.83
C ASP A 141 -13.90 17.15 7.27
N MET A 142 -13.04 17.60 6.33
CA MET A 142 -11.66 17.98 6.65
C MET A 142 -11.61 19.27 7.48
N PHE A 143 -12.44 20.25 7.16
CA PHE A 143 -12.57 21.47 7.99
C PHE A 143 -13.12 21.14 9.36
N ALA A 144 -14.16 20.32 9.43
CA ALA A 144 -14.73 19.88 10.71
C ALA A 144 -13.70 19.16 11.59
N LEU A 145 -12.81 18.34 10.97
CA LEU A 145 -11.72 17.69 11.69
C LEU A 145 -10.74 18.72 12.27
N ALA A 146 -10.31 19.71 11.48
CA ALA A 146 -9.40 20.77 11.94
C ALA A 146 -10.03 21.57 13.08
N GLU A 147 -11.31 21.94 12.94
CA GLU A 147 -12.06 22.66 13.96
C GLU A 147 -12.22 21.84 15.26
N SER A 148 -12.54 20.56 15.15
CA SER A 148 -12.70 19.67 16.30
C SER A 148 -11.42 19.52 17.13
N LYS A 149 -10.25 19.67 16.48
CA LYS A 149 -8.94 19.64 17.13
C LYS A 149 -8.48 21.01 17.60
N GLY A 150 -9.15 22.10 17.20
CA GLY A 150 -8.71 23.48 17.45
C GLY A 150 -7.40 23.82 16.74
N GLU A 151 -7.14 23.20 15.60
CA GLU A 151 -5.89 23.31 14.85
C GLU A 151 -6.04 24.13 13.57
N THR A 152 -4.96 24.80 13.15
CA THR A 152 -4.90 25.49 11.87
C THR A 152 -4.99 24.49 10.73
N PRO A 153 -5.93 24.61 9.76
CA PRO A 153 -6.09 23.66 8.67
C PRO A 153 -4.79 23.42 7.89
N LEU A 154 -4.53 22.13 7.59
CA LEU A 154 -3.47 21.69 6.70
C LEU A 154 -4.03 20.59 5.82
N PHE A 155 -4.23 20.91 4.54
CA PHE A 155 -4.70 19.97 3.53
C PHE A 155 -3.59 19.68 2.51
N ILE A 156 -3.70 18.56 1.83
CA ILE A 156 -2.79 18.14 0.77
C ILE A 156 -3.63 17.93 -0.48
N LEU A 157 -3.26 18.52 -1.58
CA LEU A 157 -3.92 18.29 -2.88
C LEU A 157 -2.94 17.61 -3.82
N LEU A 158 -3.36 16.48 -4.40
CA LEU A 158 -2.53 15.67 -5.30
C LEU A 158 -3.01 15.85 -6.74
N ASP A 159 -2.13 16.30 -7.62
CA ASP A 159 -2.43 16.52 -9.03
C ASP A 159 -1.76 15.43 -9.89
N GLU A 160 -2.57 14.61 -10.56
CA GLU A 160 -2.16 13.52 -11.46
C GLU A 160 -1.24 12.47 -10.79
N LEU A 161 -1.43 12.16 -9.52
CA LEU A 161 -0.68 11.11 -8.82
C LEU A 161 -1.36 9.75 -9.03
N GLU A 162 -0.73 8.86 -9.79
CA GLU A 162 -1.30 7.55 -10.19
C GLU A 162 -0.70 6.37 -9.43
N ASP A 163 0.46 6.51 -8.79
CA ASP A 163 1.12 5.44 -8.06
C ASP A 163 0.50 5.25 -6.66
N PRO A 164 -0.07 4.05 -6.36
CA PRO A 164 -0.63 3.75 -5.05
C PRO A 164 0.40 3.77 -3.91
N HIS A 165 1.67 3.50 -4.19
CA HIS A 165 2.72 3.56 -3.17
C HIS A 165 3.00 5.00 -2.75
N ASN A 166 2.97 5.95 -3.68
CA ASN A 166 3.12 7.37 -3.38
C ASN A 166 1.94 7.88 -2.54
N LEU A 167 0.69 7.58 -2.94
CA LEU A 167 -0.49 7.97 -2.15
C LEU A 167 -0.42 7.39 -0.73
N GLY A 168 -0.08 6.10 -0.60
CA GLY A 168 0.05 5.46 0.71
C GLY A 168 1.15 6.10 1.58
N SER A 169 2.29 6.45 1.00
CA SER A 169 3.39 7.12 1.69
C SER A 169 3.02 8.55 2.11
N ILE A 170 2.28 9.28 1.26
CA ILE A 170 1.77 10.62 1.57
C ILE A 170 0.74 10.56 2.69
N LEU A 171 -0.20 9.61 2.67
CA LEU A 171 -1.16 9.38 3.76
C LEU A 171 -0.44 9.17 5.10
N ARG A 172 0.60 8.32 5.11
CA ARG A 172 1.39 8.07 6.31
C ARG A 172 2.12 9.32 6.80
N THR A 173 2.64 10.13 5.90
CA THR A 173 3.29 11.40 6.27
C THR A 173 2.25 12.41 6.76
N ALA A 174 1.10 12.50 6.10
CA ALA A 174 -0.01 13.37 6.50
C ALA A 174 -0.48 13.08 7.94
N ASP A 175 -0.63 11.80 8.28
CA ASP A 175 -0.95 11.36 9.64
C ASP A 175 0.15 11.77 10.63
N ALA A 176 1.41 11.52 10.29
CA ALA A 176 2.55 11.81 11.16
C ALA A 176 2.73 13.30 11.47
N VAL A 177 2.35 14.20 10.57
CA VAL A 177 2.45 15.66 10.76
C VAL A 177 1.15 16.32 11.22
N GLY A 178 0.07 15.54 11.42
CA GLY A 178 -1.23 16.05 11.83
C GLY A 178 -1.98 16.81 10.73
N ALA A 179 -1.84 16.42 9.46
CA ALA A 179 -2.65 16.99 8.39
C ALA A 179 -4.13 16.56 8.52
N HIS A 180 -5.04 17.40 8.05
CA HIS A 180 -6.48 17.22 8.23
C HIS A 180 -7.18 16.58 7.05
N GLY A 181 -6.49 16.33 5.94
CA GLY A 181 -7.06 15.61 4.82
C GLY A 181 -6.26 15.69 3.53
N ILE A 182 -6.60 14.78 2.61
CA ILE A 182 -6.01 14.74 1.26
C ILE A 182 -7.12 14.89 0.22
N ILE A 183 -6.87 15.71 -0.81
CA ILE A 183 -7.77 15.95 -1.92
C ILE A 183 -7.16 15.33 -3.18
N ILE A 184 -7.93 14.46 -3.85
CA ILE A 184 -7.53 13.83 -5.11
C ILE A 184 -8.56 14.08 -6.22
N PRO A 185 -8.18 14.12 -7.49
CA PRO A 185 -9.15 14.24 -8.59
C PRO A 185 -9.87 12.90 -8.81
N LYS A 186 -11.09 12.95 -9.37
CA LYS A 186 -11.84 11.73 -9.76
C LYS A 186 -11.22 10.98 -10.93
N ARG A 187 -10.40 11.63 -11.74
CA ARG A 187 -9.74 11.07 -12.92
C ARG A 187 -8.24 11.35 -12.84
N ARG A 188 -7.43 10.50 -13.47
CA ARG A 188 -5.96 10.59 -13.49
C ARG A 188 -5.35 10.61 -12.07
N SER A 189 -5.91 9.79 -11.20
CA SER A 189 -5.36 9.56 -9.86
C SER A 189 -5.66 8.16 -9.38
N VAL A 190 -4.81 7.65 -8.50
CA VAL A 190 -5.07 6.42 -7.79
C VAL A 190 -6.16 6.65 -6.74
N GLY A 191 -7.07 5.68 -6.61
CA GLY A 191 -8.08 5.67 -5.55
C GLY A 191 -7.60 4.95 -4.30
N LEU A 192 -8.46 4.90 -3.28
CA LEU A 192 -8.21 4.17 -2.03
C LEU A 192 -8.33 2.66 -2.27
N THR A 193 -7.22 2.02 -2.57
CA THR A 193 -7.10 0.59 -2.86
C THR A 193 -6.41 -0.15 -1.73
N GLN A 194 -6.45 -1.48 -1.75
CA GLN A 194 -5.71 -2.32 -0.80
C GLN A 194 -4.19 -2.04 -0.82
N THR A 195 -3.62 -1.72 -2.00
CA THR A 195 -2.20 -1.35 -2.12
C THR A 195 -1.91 -0.05 -1.37
N VAL A 196 -2.81 0.95 -1.49
CA VAL A 196 -2.72 2.21 -0.74
C VAL A 196 -2.84 1.95 0.77
N ALA A 197 -3.80 1.13 1.19
CA ALA A 197 -3.97 0.76 2.59
C ALA A 197 -2.72 0.11 3.18
N LYS A 198 -2.11 -0.80 2.44
CA LYS A 198 -0.87 -1.46 2.85
C LYS A 198 0.31 -0.49 2.89
N ALA A 199 0.47 0.37 1.90
CA ALA A 199 1.55 1.36 1.82
C ALA A 199 1.42 2.43 2.91
N SER A 200 0.19 2.83 3.26
CA SER A 200 -0.10 3.79 4.32
C SER A 200 0.11 3.22 5.73
N THR A 201 0.29 1.89 5.87
CA THR A 201 0.41 1.18 7.17
C THR A 201 -0.72 1.46 8.16
N GLY A 202 -1.91 1.81 7.65
CA GLY A 202 -3.12 2.10 8.42
C GLY A 202 -3.47 3.58 8.53
N ALA A 203 -2.63 4.52 8.09
CA ALA A 203 -2.94 5.95 8.11
C ALA A 203 -4.19 6.32 7.30
N ILE A 204 -4.55 5.49 6.31
CA ILE A 204 -5.78 5.63 5.52
C ILE A 204 -7.07 5.60 6.37
N GLU A 205 -7.03 5.03 7.56
CA GLU A 205 -8.18 4.97 8.48
C GLU A 205 -8.40 6.29 9.24
N TYR A 206 -7.38 7.14 9.31
CA TYR A 206 -7.39 8.37 10.12
C TYR A 206 -7.42 9.64 9.30
N ILE A 207 -6.87 9.62 8.10
CA ILE A 207 -6.78 10.80 7.23
C ILE A 207 -7.95 10.82 6.25
N PRO A 208 -8.88 11.79 6.34
CA PRO A 208 -9.95 11.96 5.37
C PRO A 208 -9.40 12.17 3.96
N VAL A 209 -9.98 11.47 2.98
CA VAL A 209 -9.64 11.65 1.57
C VAL A 209 -10.87 12.09 0.80
N ALA A 210 -10.84 13.29 0.20
CA ALA A 210 -11.89 13.80 -0.66
C ALA A 210 -11.58 13.57 -2.14
N ARG A 211 -12.60 13.15 -2.91
CA ARG A 211 -12.51 13.04 -4.38
C ARG A 211 -13.27 14.16 -5.05
N VAL A 212 -12.58 15.03 -5.78
CA VAL A 212 -13.16 16.20 -6.44
C VAL A 212 -13.12 16.06 -7.96
N THR A 213 -14.04 16.74 -8.64
CA THR A 213 -14.12 16.69 -10.11
C THR A 213 -13.17 17.68 -10.79
N ASN A 214 -12.93 18.83 -10.15
CA ASN A 214 -12.11 19.91 -10.71
C ASN A 214 -11.22 20.51 -9.62
N LEU A 215 -9.90 20.26 -9.71
CA LEU A 215 -8.92 20.72 -8.73
C LEU A 215 -8.83 22.24 -8.67
N THR A 216 -8.82 22.94 -9.81
CA THR A 216 -8.72 24.41 -9.87
C THR A 216 -9.88 25.06 -9.14
N ARG A 217 -11.11 24.65 -9.44
CA ARG A 217 -12.30 25.15 -8.76
C ARG A 217 -12.25 24.86 -7.25
N THR A 218 -11.81 23.67 -6.87
CA THR A 218 -11.66 23.31 -5.44
C THR A 218 -10.63 24.23 -4.76
N LEU A 219 -9.49 24.54 -5.43
CA LEU A 219 -8.52 25.48 -4.89
C LEU A 219 -9.11 26.88 -4.70
N GLU A 220 -9.92 27.38 -5.65
CA GLU A 220 -10.63 28.65 -5.52
C GLU A 220 -11.57 28.64 -4.30
N GLU A 221 -12.39 27.60 -4.14
CA GLU A 221 -13.30 27.42 -3.00
C GLU A 221 -12.54 27.36 -1.66
N LEU A 222 -11.35 26.75 -1.62
CA LEU A 222 -10.50 26.68 -0.43
C LEU A 222 -9.89 28.03 -0.09
N LYS A 223 -9.48 28.83 -1.09
CA LYS A 223 -9.01 30.22 -0.90
C LYS A 223 -10.11 31.12 -0.35
N GLU A 224 -11.35 31.00 -0.87
CA GLU A 224 -12.51 31.74 -0.33
C GLU A 224 -12.76 31.42 1.14
N LYS A 225 -12.41 30.20 1.58
CA LYS A 225 -12.46 29.76 2.98
C LYS A 225 -11.20 30.14 3.80
N GLY A 226 -10.29 30.92 3.22
CA GLY A 226 -9.12 31.47 3.90
C GLY A 226 -7.86 30.63 3.91
N LEU A 227 -7.77 29.57 3.11
CA LEU A 227 -6.55 28.81 2.96
C LEU A 227 -5.63 29.42 1.89
N TRP A 228 -4.34 29.35 2.14
CA TRP A 228 -3.30 29.67 1.18
C TRP A 228 -2.84 28.42 0.45
N VAL A 229 -2.60 28.54 -0.85
CA VAL A 229 -2.22 27.41 -1.70
C VAL A 229 -0.72 27.49 -2.01
N VAL A 230 0.04 26.47 -1.59
CA VAL A 230 1.46 26.35 -1.87
C VAL A 230 1.74 25.14 -2.75
N GLY A 231 2.37 25.36 -3.90
CA GLY A 231 2.76 24.31 -4.84
C GLY A 231 4.27 24.11 -4.91
N THR A 232 4.71 22.94 -5.33
CA THR A 232 6.12 22.62 -5.55
C THR A 232 6.48 22.76 -7.03
N ASP A 233 7.46 23.59 -7.37
CA ASP A 233 7.95 23.74 -8.73
C ASP A 233 9.49 23.91 -8.72
N ALA A 234 10.20 23.07 -9.46
CA ALA A 234 11.66 23.09 -9.50
C ALA A 234 12.24 24.35 -10.19
N SER A 235 11.43 25.05 -10.99
CA SER A 235 11.86 26.27 -11.72
C SER A 235 11.76 27.55 -10.90
N GLU A 236 11.17 27.50 -9.70
CA GLU A 236 10.97 28.66 -8.86
C GLU A 236 12.20 29.03 -8.03
N SER A 237 12.26 30.29 -7.59
CA SER A 237 13.38 30.80 -6.79
C SER A 237 13.17 30.73 -5.29
N GLN A 238 11.93 30.61 -4.83
CA GLN A 238 11.63 30.57 -3.40
C GLN A 238 11.95 29.21 -2.82
N ASP A 239 12.91 29.16 -1.89
CA ASP A 239 13.24 27.95 -1.14
C ASP A 239 12.08 27.57 -0.21
N TYR A 240 11.67 26.29 -0.21
CA TYR A 240 10.55 25.77 0.60
C TYR A 240 10.71 26.06 2.11
N ARG A 241 11.94 26.19 2.61
CA ARG A 241 12.25 26.49 4.02
C ARG A 241 11.87 27.92 4.44
N ARG A 242 11.49 28.78 3.48
CA ARG A 242 11.00 30.14 3.73
C ARG A 242 9.48 30.25 3.79
N LEU A 243 8.79 29.10 3.65
CA LEU A 243 7.34 29.07 3.78
C LEU A 243 6.93 29.32 5.24
N ASP A 244 5.98 30.22 5.44
CA ASP A 244 5.32 30.35 6.74
C ASP A 244 4.30 29.22 6.92
N GLY A 245 4.67 28.19 7.67
CA GLY A 245 3.82 27.04 7.94
C GLY A 245 2.69 27.30 8.94
N ASN A 246 2.65 28.46 9.59
CA ASN A 246 1.60 28.78 10.58
C ASN A 246 0.26 29.18 9.94
N MET A 247 0.27 29.54 8.66
CA MET A 247 -0.95 29.86 7.91
C MET A 247 -1.84 28.62 7.70
N PRO A 248 -3.17 28.80 7.50
CA PRO A 248 -4.01 27.75 6.95
C PRO A 248 -3.54 27.39 5.54
N LEU A 249 -3.18 26.14 5.27
CA LEU A 249 -2.48 25.75 4.04
C LEU A 249 -3.14 24.61 3.29
N VAL A 250 -3.08 24.73 1.95
CA VAL A 250 -3.19 23.60 1.02
C VAL A 250 -1.84 23.38 0.35
N VAL A 251 -1.22 22.24 0.60
CA VAL A 251 0.04 21.83 -0.03
C VAL A 251 -0.28 21.05 -1.29
N VAL A 252 0.12 21.56 -2.46
CA VAL A 252 -0.13 20.94 -3.76
C VAL A 252 1.11 20.16 -4.20
N ILE A 253 0.93 18.88 -4.47
CA ILE A 253 1.97 17.97 -4.98
C ILE A 253 1.55 17.50 -6.36
N GLY A 254 2.39 17.75 -7.34
CA GLY A 254 2.23 17.28 -8.72
C GLY A 254 2.79 15.88 -8.94
N SER A 255 2.55 15.34 -10.13
CA SER A 255 3.07 14.05 -10.56
C SER A 255 4.58 14.05 -10.79
N GLU A 256 5.21 12.87 -10.69
CA GLU A 256 6.63 12.68 -10.98
C GLU A 256 6.92 13.02 -12.46
N GLY A 257 7.93 13.82 -12.69
CA GLY A 257 8.42 14.19 -14.01
C GLY A 257 7.62 15.29 -14.72
N LYS A 258 6.28 15.37 -14.59
CA LYS A 258 5.46 16.46 -15.19
C LYS A 258 5.18 17.61 -14.22
N GLY A 259 5.29 17.34 -12.91
CA GLY A 259 4.90 18.31 -11.89
C GLY A 259 3.39 18.53 -11.83
N MET A 260 2.98 19.73 -11.45
CA MET A 260 1.59 20.17 -11.43
C MET A 260 1.11 20.53 -12.84
N SER A 261 -0.18 20.31 -13.12
CA SER A 261 -0.82 20.81 -14.32
C SER A 261 -0.82 22.35 -14.35
N ARG A 262 -0.79 22.94 -15.55
CA ARG A 262 -0.66 24.38 -15.72
C ARG A 262 -1.70 25.19 -14.92
N LEU A 263 -2.96 24.81 -14.98
CA LEU A 263 -4.03 25.52 -14.29
C LEU A 263 -3.92 25.41 -12.76
N VAL A 264 -3.54 24.25 -12.25
CA VAL A 264 -3.31 24.06 -10.81
C VAL A 264 -2.12 24.89 -10.34
N ARG A 265 -1.03 24.93 -11.13
CA ARG A 265 0.13 25.77 -10.85
C ARG A 265 -0.23 27.26 -10.81
N GLU A 266 -1.01 27.75 -11.81
CA GLU A 266 -1.49 29.12 -11.87
C GLU A 266 -2.43 29.50 -10.71
N SER A 267 -3.05 28.51 -10.07
CA SER A 267 -3.93 28.70 -8.89
C SER A 267 -3.16 28.73 -7.57
N CYS A 268 -1.85 28.46 -7.55
CA CYS A 268 -1.05 28.53 -6.33
C CYS A 268 -0.75 30.01 -5.97
N ASP A 269 -0.84 30.33 -4.67
CA ASP A 269 -0.44 31.64 -4.14
C ASP A 269 1.07 31.74 -3.98
N PHE A 270 1.69 30.60 -3.63
CA PHE A 270 3.13 30.45 -3.47
C PHE A 270 3.62 29.25 -4.27
N LEU A 271 4.76 29.43 -4.92
CA LEU A 271 5.49 28.35 -5.57
C LEU A 271 6.87 28.23 -4.93
N VAL A 272 7.19 27.05 -4.44
CA VAL A 272 8.45 26.79 -3.74
C VAL A 272 9.23 25.68 -4.40
N HIS A 273 10.57 25.76 -4.36
CA HIS A 273 11.44 24.72 -4.83
C HIS A 273 12.20 24.05 -3.69
N MET A 274 12.60 22.81 -3.91
CA MET A 274 13.54 22.08 -3.06
C MET A 274 14.92 22.17 -3.67
N PRO A 275 15.94 22.73 -2.96
CA PRO A 275 17.30 22.84 -3.50
C PRO A 275 17.86 21.47 -3.85
N MET A 276 18.38 21.34 -5.05
CA MET A 276 19.02 20.14 -5.57
C MET A 276 20.47 20.44 -5.94
N VAL A 277 21.41 19.67 -5.43
CA VAL A 277 22.85 19.82 -5.71
C VAL A 277 23.42 18.69 -6.58
N GLY A 278 22.61 17.67 -6.84
CA GLY A 278 22.99 16.50 -7.64
C GLY A 278 22.64 16.64 -9.13
N HIS A 279 22.72 15.53 -9.85
CA HIS A 279 22.43 15.48 -11.29
C HIS A 279 20.94 15.23 -11.60
N VAL A 280 20.18 14.71 -10.66
CA VAL A 280 18.75 14.51 -10.83
C VAL A 280 18.01 15.83 -10.60
N THR A 281 16.95 16.05 -11.37
CA THR A 281 16.21 17.33 -11.41
C THR A 281 14.93 17.32 -10.56
N SER A 282 14.54 16.17 -10.02
CA SER A 282 13.32 16.03 -9.22
C SER A 282 13.45 14.95 -8.18
N LEU A 283 12.65 15.05 -7.13
CA LEU A 283 12.45 14.01 -6.11
C LEU A 283 11.21 13.18 -6.45
N ASN A 284 11.13 11.99 -5.87
CA ASN A 284 9.87 11.25 -5.81
C ASN A 284 8.78 12.09 -5.15
N ALA A 285 7.54 12.02 -5.65
CA ALA A 285 6.43 12.86 -5.20
C ALA A 285 6.14 12.73 -3.70
N SER A 286 6.21 11.52 -3.14
CA SER A 286 5.98 11.31 -1.71
C SER A 286 7.14 11.84 -0.85
N VAL A 287 8.36 11.84 -1.37
CA VAL A 287 9.53 12.45 -0.69
C VAL A 287 9.40 13.96 -0.68
N ALA A 288 9.05 14.57 -1.82
CA ALA A 288 8.82 16.01 -1.91
C ALA A 288 7.69 16.45 -0.95
N ALA A 289 6.58 15.71 -0.94
CA ALA A 289 5.50 15.93 0.01
C ALA A 289 5.98 15.87 1.46
N ALA A 290 6.77 14.85 1.82
CA ALA A 290 7.28 14.67 3.18
C ALA A 290 8.15 15.86 3.62
N LEU A 291 9.06 16.32 2.78
CA LEU A 291 9.92 17.47 3.11
C LEU A 291 9.11 18.75 3.37
N LEU A 292 8.14 19.05 2.51
CA LEU A 292 7.32 20.26 2.65
C LEU A 292 6.37 20.17 3.85
N LEU A 293 5.76 19.02 4.08
CA LEU A 293 4.89 18.79 5.21
C LEU A 293 5.63 18.87 6.55
N TYR A 294 6.86 18.34 6.63
CA TYR A 294 7.69 18.45 7.82
C TYR A 294 8.23 19.88 8.03
N GLU A 295 8.39 20.68 6.97
CA GLU A 295 8.69 22.11 7.11
C GLU A 295 7.50 22.88 7.73
N VAL A 296 6.26 22.59 7.29
CA VAL A 296 5.04 23.11 7.92
C VAL A 296 4.96 22.65 9.37
N TYR A 297 5.19 21.36 9.65
CA TYR A 297 5.21 20.82 11.01
C TYR A 297 6.24 21.54 11.90
N ARG A 298 7.47 21.73 11.39
CA ARG A 298 8.55 22.46 12.10
C ARG A 298 8.14 23.89 12.45
N SER A 299 7.47 24.58 11.53
CA SER A 299 6.98 25.95 11.75
C SER A 299 5.92 25.99 12.86
N ARG A 300 5.01 25.02 12.88
CA ARG A 300 3.92 24.94 13.88
C ARG A 300 4.39 24.39 15.24
N ASN A 301 5.51 23.67 15.27
CA ASN A 301 6.07 23.04 16.46
C ASN A 301 7.56 23.41 16.61
N PRO A 302 7.87 24.70 16.91
CA PRO A 302 9.24 25.14 17.06
C PRO A 302 9.89 24.44 18.27
N LEU A 303 11.20 24.12 18.14
CA LEU A 303 11.96 23.62 19.28
C LEU A 303 12.05 24.74 20.32
N SER A 304 11.74 24.40 21.56
CA SER A 304 11.84 25.28 22.72
C SER A 304 13.29 25.54 23.13
#